data_6c4ba2e0867a0e55b78746e0b88d496c
#
_entry.id   6c4ba2e0867a0e55b78746e0b88d496c
#
_cell.length_a   1.000
_cell.length_b   1.000
_cell.length_c   1.000
_cell.angle_alpha   90.00
_cell.angle_beta   90.00
_cell.angle_gamma   90.00
#
_symmetry.space_group_name_H-M   'P 1'
#
loop_
_entity.id
_entity.type
_entity.pdbx_description
1 polymer ?
#
loop_
_entity_poly.entity_id
_entity_poly.type
_entity_poly.pdbx_seq_one_letter_code
_entity_poly.pdbx_strand_id
1 'polypeptide(L)'
;MTDSLPFQLPRRPSVTLLRQGDGGRPARPAPNQPMAGFESRFTDIVNYIVRITDEIWAERAVGYIYDTYDANCTIYSSYGTVRSVEEVIASTVATLNAYPDGELQHLNVAWSGDEQAGFYTSHLGHSRSTNVGRTPWGPGTGRRTSIRFVADCISHNNRIHTEWLVRDNGAAVRQLGQDIHAVAQGIAATIQIETRLVSPEPRLQGQTLRARLELDETSVEGWARALFHDVWNLRRLDWLKSRYADDVLAHAGGGRAAHGLRNYQALVLHVLAAIPDGTMRVEHVSWSEEADGVVVAVRWLLEGRSAPGGVLGECPPGKPVFMMGMSHLRLAAGKVVEEWMLFDELGVLAQTYR
;
A
#
# COMPACT_ATOMS: atom_id res chain seq x y z
N MET A 1 25.81 7.68 5.46
CA MET A 1 24.77 8.32 4.61
C MET A 1 23.46 8.57 5.36
N THR A 2 23.36 8.23 6.62
CA THR A 2 22.20 8.56 7.49
C THR A 2 22.23 9.99 8.03
N ASP A 3 23.36 10.70 7.90
CA ASP A 3 23.55 12.05 8.46
C ASP A 3 22.70 13.16 7.79
N SER A 4 21.98 12.84 6.74
CA SER A 4 21.12 13.78 6.01
C SER A 4 19.63 13.50 6.10
N LEU A 5 19.19 12.50 6.90
CA LEU A 5 17.75 12.23 7.07
C LEU A 5 17.11 13.32 7.93
N PRO A 6 15.83 13.68 7.67
CA PRO A 6 15.12 14.68 8.47
C PRO A 6 14.68 14.18 9.86
N PHE A 7 14.97 12.93 10.18
CA PHE A 7 14.62 12.25 11.44
C PHE A 7 15.73 11.28 11.85
N GLN A 8 15.67 10.83 13.08
CA GLN A 8 16.58 9.81 13.63
C GLN A 8 16.01 8.41 13.42
N LEU A 9 16.87 7.48 13.00
CA LEU A 9 16.50 6.07 12.90
C LEU A 9 16.82 5.36 14.22
N PRO A 10 15.86 4.69 14.85
CA PRO A 10 16.15 3.84 16.00
C PRO A 10 17.01 2.65 15.58
N ARG A 11 17.90 2.24 16.46
CA ARG A 11 18.70 1.02 16.27
C ARG A 11 17.78 -0.20 16.28
N ARG A 12 17.99 -1.11 15.32
CA ARG A 12 17.26 -2.37 15.23
C ARG A 12 18.13 -3.46 14.58
N PRO A 13 17.73 -4.74 14.67
CA PRO A 13 18.43 -5.83 13.99
C PRO A 13 18.56 -5.59 12.48
N SER A 14 19.63 -6.14 11.89
CA SER A 14 19.79 -6.16 10.43
C SER A 14 18.91 -7.23 9.81
N VAL A 15 18.38 -6.94 8.64
CA VAL A 15 17.49 -7.81 7.85
C VAL A 15 17.99 -7.91 6.41
N THR A 16 17.43 -8.85 5.66
CA THR A 16 17.63 -8.99 4.22
C THR A 16 17.30 -7.68 3.49
N LEU A 17 18.12 -7.32 2.51
CA LEU A 17 17.88 -6.19 1.60
C LEU A 17 17.39 -6.71 0.26
N LEU A 18 16.34 -6.13 -0.27
CA LEU A 18 15.80 -6.49 -1.58
C LEU A 18 16.59 -5.84 -2.72
N ARG A 19 17.05 -4.61 -2.52
CA ARG A 19 17.89 -3.89 -3.48
C ARG A 19 19.33 -3.84 -2.98
N GLN A 20 20.21 -4.57 -3.66
CA GLN A 20 21.65 -4.44 -3.46
C GLN A 20 22.17 -3.46 -4.51
N GLY A 21 22.67 -2.31 -4.05
CA GLY A 21 23.30 -1.33 -4.96
C GLY A 21 24.64 -1.86 -5.45
N ASP A 22 24.89 -1.81 -6.77
CA ASP A 22 26.22 -1.97 -7.34
C ASP A 22 27.08 -0.77 -6.93
N GLY A 23 28.27 -0.98 -6.45
CA GLY A 23 29.21 0.12 -6.32
C GLY A 23 29.94 0.27 -5.00
N GLY A 24 30.71 -0.74 -4.62
CA GLY A 24 31.81 -0.62 -3.66
C GLY A 24 31.42 -0.16 -2.24
N ARG A 25 30.18 -0.32 -1.85
CA ARG A 25 29.74 -0.06 -0.49
C ARG A 25 30.23 -1.14 0.46
N PRO A 26 30.58 -0.80 1.73
CA PRO A 26 30.96 -1.80 2.71
C PRO A 26 29.86 -2.86 2.82
N ALA A 27 30.28 -4.12 2.89
CA ALA A 27 29.40 -5.25 3.11
C ALA A 27 28.50 -4.95 4.32
N ARG A 28 27.18 -5.07 4.16
CA ARG A 28 26.26 -4.92 5.29
C ARG A 28 26.40 -6.13 6.23
N PRO A 29 26.12 -5.96 7.52
CA PRO A 29 26.06 -7.08 8.44
C PRO A 29 25.08 -8.13 7.92
N ALA A 30 25.41 -9.41 8.15
CA ALA A 30 24.46 -10.48 7.91
C ALA A 30 23.18 -10.23 8.74
N PRO A 31 22.01 -10.71 8.27
CA PRO A 31 20.78 -10.64 9.05
C PRO A 31 20.99 -11.27 10.44
N ASN A 32 20.54 -10.58 11.48
CA ASN A 32 20.67 -11.02 12.87
C ASN A 32 19.39 -10.81 13.67
N GLN A 33 18.25 -10.69 13.00
CA GLN A 33 16.95 -10.52 13.63
C GLN A 33 16.52 -11.81 14.34
N PRO A 34 16.14 -11.76 15.64
CA PRO A 34 15.52 -12.89 16.30
C PRO A 34 14.19 -13.25 15.65
N MET A 35 13.96 -14.56 15.42
CA MET A 35 12.79 -15.11 14.72
C MET A 35 12.18 -16.28 15.49
N ALA A 36 12.12 -16.19 16.84
CA ALA A 36 11.48 -17.24 17.63
C ALA A 36 10.01 -17.43 17.20
N GLY A 37 9.58 -18.69 17.10
CA GLY A 37 8.24 -19.05 16.64
C GLY A 37 8.07 -19.13 15.12
N PHE A 38 9.07 -18.72 14.33
CA PHE A 38 9.08 -18.90 12.88
C PHE A 38 9.88 -20.14 12.46
N GLU A 39 9.63 -20.65 11.27
CA GLU A 39 10.43 -21.75 10.72
C GLU A 39 11.91 -21.37 10.63
N SER A 40 12.80 -22.29 11.00
CA SER A 40 14.25 -22.05 11.11
C SER A 40 14.93 -21.68 9.79
N ARG A 41 14.27 -21.85 8.67
CA ARG A 41 14.76 -21.47 7.33
C ARG A 41 14.65 -19.96 7.06
N PHE A 42 13.87 -19.23 7.85
CA PHE A 42 13.72 -17.79 7.70
C PHE A 42 14.77 -17.05 8.53
N THR A 43 15.57 -16.22 7.88
CA THR A 43 16.68 -15.48 8.51
C THR A 43 16.23 -14.21 9.21
N ASP A 44 15.12 -13.64 8.76
CA ASP A 44 14.53 -12.39 9.24
C ASP A 44 13.12 -12.21 8.65
N ILE A 45 12.41 -11.18 9.12
CA ILE A 45 11.01 -10.95 8.70
C ILE A 45 10.86 -10.55 7.23
N VAL A 46 11.87 -9.88 6.65
CA VAL A 46 11.86 -9.54 5.21
C VAL A 46 12.04 -10.82 4.39
N ASN A 47 12.98 -11.68 4.78
CA ASN A 47 13.16 -12.99 4.15
C ASN A 47 11.89 -13.85 4.26
N TYR A 48 11.22 -13.85 5.43
CA TYR A 48 9.96 -14.56 5.63
C TYR A 48 8.90 -14.12 4.64
N ILE A 49 8.53 -12.82 4.63
CA ILE A 49 7.39 -12.35 3.83
C ILE A 49 7.63 -12.49 2.31
N VAL A 50 8.87 -12.28 1.86
CA VAL A 50 9.24 -12.46 0.45
C VAL A 50 9.14 -13.94 0.04
N ARG A 51 9.72 -14.85 0.83
CA ARG A 51 9.73 -16.27 0.49
C ARG A 51 8.34 -16.90 0.52
N ILE A 52 7.52 -16.62 1.52
CA ILE A 52 6.15 -17.14 1.52
C ILE A 52 5.31 -16.58 0.35
N THR A 53 5.56 -15.33 -0.05
CA THR A 53 4.91 -14.75 -1.22
C THR A 53 5.33 -15.49 -2.49
N ASP A 54 6.62 -15.75 -2.69
CA ASP A 54 7.11 -16.50 -3.84
C ASP A 54 6.57 -17.93 -3.88
N GLU A 55 6.64 -18.65 -2.76
CA GLU A 55 6.16 -20.03 -2.68
C GLU A 55 4.65 -20.12 -2.98
N ILE A 56 3.83 -19.23 -2.43
CA ILE A 56 2.38 -19.24 -2.66
C ILE A 56 2.03 -18.82 -4.09
N TRP A 57 2.63 -17.74 -4.61
CA TRP A 57 2.19 -17.11 -5.85
C TRP A 57 3.02 -17.53 -7.07
N ALA A 58 4.35 -17.61 -6.98
CA ALA A 58 5.22 -17.98 -8.09
C ALA A 58 5.35 -19.51 -8.22
N GLU A 59 5.55 -20.22 -7.11
CA GLU A 59 5.65 -21.67 -7.09
C GLU A 59 4.29 -22.37 -6.99
N ARG A 60 3.21 -21.60 -6.70
CA ARG A 60 1.82 -22.08 -6.61
C ARG A 60 1.57 -23.10 -5.49
N ALA A 61 2.36 -23.02 -4.43
CA ALA A 61 2.19 -23.84 -3.24
C ALA A 61 1.03 -23.33 -2.38
N VAL A 62 -0.19 -23.26 -2.94
CA VAL A 62 -1.36 -22.67 -2.28
C VAL A 62 -1.68 -23.30 -0.92
N GLY A 63 -1.41 -24.61 -0.77
CA GLY A 63 -1.60 -25.31 0.49
C GLY A 63 -0.73 -24.77 1.63
N TYR A 64 0.40 -24.09 1.32
CA TYR A 64 1.26 -23.47 2.31
C TYR A 64 0.61 -22.25 3.03
N ILE A 65 -0.49 -21.75 2.50
CA ILE A 65 -1.32 -20.75 3.18
C ILE A 65 -1.80 -21.28 4.55
N TYR A 66 -2.12 -22.57 4.69
CA TYR A 66 -2.49 -23.15 5.98
C TYR A 66 -1.39 -23.09 7.04
N ASP A 67 -0.12 -23.06 6.64
CA ASP A 67 1.03 -22.98 7.55
C ASP A 67 1.44 -21.55 7.87
N THR A 68 1.07 -20.59 6.99
CA THR A 68 1.53 -19.19 7.04
C THR A 68 0.44 -18.17 7.33
N TYR A 69 -0.83 -18.58 7.38
CA TYR A 69 -1.96 -17.75 7.82
C TYR A 69 -2.65 -18.38 9.04
N ASP A 70 -3.14 -17.52 9.93
CA ASP A 70 -4.00 -17.96 11.02
C ASP A 70 -5.36 -18.43 10.48
N ALA A 71 -5.94 -19.45 11.11
CA ALA A 71 -7.24 -19.99 10.67
C ALA A 71 -8.35 -18.92 10.64
N ASN A 72 -8.28 -17.96 11.57
CA ASN A 72 -9.21 -16.84 11.70
C ASN A 72 -8.58 -15.52 11.25
N CYS A 73 -7.67 -15.56 10.28
CA CYS A 73 -7.03 -14.35 9.75
C CYS A 73 -8.07 -13.37 9.19
N THR A 74 -7.72 -12.09 9.21
CA THR A 74 -8.58 -11.04 8.68
C THR A 74 -7.82 -10.26 7.62
N ILE A 75 -8.33 -10.24 6.38
CA ILE A 75 -7.76 -9.45 5.30
C ILE A 75 -8.73 -8.32 4.94
N TYR A 76 -8.27 -7.08 5.08
CA TYR A 76 -9.00 -5.87 4.71
C TYR A 76 -8.64 -5.44 3.30
N SER A 77 -9.64 -5.08 2.51
CA SER A 77 -9.47 -4.51 1.18
C SER A 77 -10.52 -3.41 0.90
N SER A 78 -10.41 -2.76 -0.25
CA SER A 78 -11.40 -1.77 -0.69
C SER A 78 -12.76 -2.38 -1.04
N TYR A 79 -12.88 -3.71 -1.08
CA TYR A 79 -14.12 -4.43 -1.46
C TYR A 79 -14.81 -5.06 -0.27
N GLY A 80 -14.12 -5.23 0.83
CA GLY A 80 -14.63 -5.89 2.01
C GLY A 80 -13.55 -6.62 2.78
N THR A 81 -13.98 -7.56 3.62
CA THR A 81 -13.12 -8.27 4.56
C THR A 81 -13.24 -9.78 4.35
N VAL A 82 -12.11 -10.44 4.19
CA VAL A 82 -11.96 -11.91 4.24
C VAL A 82 -11.64 -12.31 5.67
N ARG A 83 -12.25 -13.38 6.20
CA ARG A 83 -12.17 -13.70 7.64
C ARG A 83 -11.74 -15.13 7.96
N SER A 84 -11.30 -15.91 6.98
CA SER A 84 -10.81 -17.26 7.21
C SER A 84 -9.69 -17.62 6.24
N VAL A 85 -8.87 -18.57 6.62
CA VAL A 85 -7.80 -19.10 5.78
C VAL A 85 -8.37 -19.78 4.51
N GLU A 86 -9.56 -20.39 4.60
CA GLU A 86 -10.22 -21.00 3.43
C GLU A 86 -10.64 -19.97 2.39
N GLU A 87 -11.13 -18.80 2.83
CA GLU A 87 -11.44 -17.70 1.91
C GLU A 87 -10.19 -17.12 1.26
N VAL A 88 -9.05 -17.06 1.98
CA VAL A 88 -7.75 -16.68 1.42
C VAL A 88 -7.34 -17.66 0.33
N ILE A 89 -7.40 -18.97 0.61
CA ILE A 89 -7.09 -20.03 -0.35
C ILE A 89 -8.00 -19.93 -1.58
N ALA A 90 -9.31 -19.78 -1.38
CA ALA A 90 -10.27 -19.68 -2.48
C ALA A 90 -9.98 -18.48 -3.39
N SER A 91 -9.68 -17.32 -2.81
CA SER A 91 -9.34 -16.10 -3.56
C SER A 91 -7.99 -16.21 -4.28
N THR A 92 -7.01 -16.89 -3.67
CA THR A 92 -5.70 -17.16 -4.27
C THR A 92 -5.84 -18.10 -5.47
N VAL A 93 -6.55 -19.22 -5.32
CA VAL A 93 -6.82 -20.15 -6.42
C VAL A 93 -7.55 -19.46 -7.58
N ALA A 94 -8.58 -18.66 -7.27
CA ALA A 94 -9.31 -17.91 -8.29
C ALA A 94 -8.39 -16.93 -9.05
N THR A 95 -7.49 -16.24 -8.35
CA THR A 95 -6.53 -15.31 -8.95
C THR A 95 -5.51 -16.06 -9.82
N LEU A 96 -4.93 -17.16 -9.34
CA LEU A 96 -3.99 -17.98 -10.12
C LEU A 96 -4.64 -18.59 -11.36
N ASN A 97 -5.91 -18.97 -11.28
CA ASN A 97 -6.66 -19.44 -12.44
C ASN A 97 -6.92 -18.33 -13.46
N ALA A 98 -7.21 -17.11 -12.99
CA ALA A 98 -7.42 -15.95 -13.86
C ALA A 98 -6.11 -15.46 -14.53
N TYR A 99 -4.97 -15.66 -13.86
CA TYR A 99 -3.65 -15.14 -14.23
C TYR A 99 -2.56 -16.24 -14.07
N PRO A 100 -2.56 -17.28 -14.93
CA PRO A 100 -1.73 -18.47 -14.71
C PRO A 100 -0.22 -18.26 -14.98
N ASP A 101 0.17 -17.16 -15.61
CA ASP A 101 1.56 -16.80 -15.94
C ASP A 101 2.09 -15.65 -15.08
N GLY A 102 1.51 -15.45 -13.89
CA GLY A 102 1.86 -14.35 -13.01
C GLY A 102 3.33 -14.35 -12.60
N GLU A 103 3.99 -13.20 -12.82
CA GLU A 103 5.35 -12.90 -12.37
C GLU A 103 5.30 -11.84 -11.29
N LEU A 104 6.07 -12.01 -10.21
CA LEU A 104 6.18 -11.06 -9.12
C LEU A 104 7.57 -10.43 -9.09
N GLN A 105 7.60 -9.14 -8.77
CA GLN A 105 8.81 -8.40 -8.47
C GLN A 105 8.63 -7.71 -7.11
N HIS A 106 9.48 -8.05 -6.15
CA HIS A 106 9.52 -7.39 -4.85
C HIS A 106 10.28 -6.07 -4.97
N LEU A 107 9.64 -4.97 -4.59
CA LEU A 107 10.24 -3.63 -4.70
C LEU A 107 10.79 -3.14 -3.36
N ASN A 108 10.04 -3.33 -2.28
CA ASN A 108 10.45 -2.95 -0.93
C ASN A 108 9.64 -3.72 0.12
N VAL A 109 10.26 -3.97 1.28
CA VAL A 109 9.57 -4.40 2.51
C VAL A 109 10.01 -3.51 3.66
N ALA A 110 9.15 -2.61 4.09
CA ALA A 110 9.31 -1.90 5.35
C ALA A 110 8.73 -2.73 6.49
N TRP A 111 9.30 -2.60 7.70
CA TRP A 111 8.89 -3.43 8.82
C TRP A 111 9.02 -2.73 10.17
N SER A 112 8.29 -3.24 11.17
CA SER A 112 8.39 -2.86 12.59
C SER A 112 8.02 -4.05 13.48
N GLY A 113 8.17 -3.87 14.79
CA GLY A 113 7.86 -4.93 15.75
C GLY A 113 9.02 -5.89 16.00
N ASP A 114 8.71 -6.97 16.72
CA ASP A 114 9.66 -8.00 17.12
C ASP A 114 8.97 -9.38 17.22
N GLU A 115 9.75 -10.41 17.56
CA GLU A 115 9.24 -11.78 17.67
C GLU A 115 8.25 -11.99 18.84
N GLN A 116 8.25 -11.11 19.85
CA GLN A 116 7.40 -11.22 21.03
C GLN A 116 6.04 -10.53 20.81
N ALA A 117 6.06 -9.31 20.30
CA ALA A 117 4.85 -8.53 20.02
C ALA A 117 4.23 -8.86 18.66
N GLY A 118 4.97 -9.53 17.80
CA GLY A 118 4.66 -9.74 16.40
C GLY A 118 5.31 -8.71 15.49
N PHE A 119 5.54 -9.10 14.25
CA PHE A 119 6.09 -8.24 13.22
C PHE A 119 4.99 -7.63 12.37
N TYR A 120 5.16 -6.37 12.03
CA TYR A 120 4.42 -5.71 10.97
C TYR A 120 5.33 -5.58 9.75
N THR A 121 4.82 -5.93 8.58
CA THR A 121 5.50 -5.74 7.30
C THR A 121 4.61 -4.97 6.34
N SER A 122 5.18 -4.06 5.55
CA SER A 122 4.53 -3.40 4.41
C SER A 122 5.31 -3.79 3.16
N HIS A 123 4.73 -4.69 2.37
CA HIS A 123 5.38 -5.31 1.23
C HIS A 123 4.86 -4.71 -0.08
N LEU A 124 5.64 -3.85 -0.68
CA LEU A 124 5.40 -3.29 -2.01
C LEU A 124 5.95 -4.21 -3.08
N GLY A 125 5.10 -4.56 -4.04
CA GLY A 125 5.49 -5.38 -5.18
C GLY A 125 4.83 -4.95 -6.49
N HIS A 126 5.27 -5.58 -7.56
CA HIS A 126 4.76 -5.40 -8.90
C HIS A 126 4.45 -6.76 -9.51
N SER A 127 3.26 -6.92 -10.08
CA SER A 127 2.80 -8.13 -10.74
C SER A 127 2.60 -7.89 -12.24
N ARG A 128 3.05 -8.85 -13.05
CA ARG A 128 2.78 -8.91 -14.49
C ARG A 128 2.15 -10.25 -14.82
N SER A 129 1.09 -10.24 -15.62
CA SER A 129 0.35 -11.46 -15.91
C SER A 129 -0.56 -11.30 -17.11
N THR A 130 -0.99 -12.42 -17.72
CA THR A 130 -2.00 -12.46 -18.78
C THR A 130 -3.34 -12.90 -18.20
N ASN A 131 -4.39 -12.14 -18.46
CA ASN A 131 -5.73 -12.48 -18.02
C ASN A 131 -6.33 -13.54 -18.95
N VAL A 132 -6.24 -14.79 -18.54
CA VAL A 132 -6.77 -15.96 -19.30
C VAL A 132 -8.11 -16.41 -18.76
N GLY A 133 -8.24 -16.47 -17.44
CA GLY A 133 -9.45 -16.92 -16.76
C GLY A 133 -10.39 -15.78 -16.36
N ARG A 134 -11.53 -16.18 -15.77
CA ARG A 134 -12.55 -15.25 -15.31
C ARG A 134 -12.06 -14.47 -14.06
N THR A 135 -12.33 -13.17 -14.06
CA THR A 135 -12.16 -12.28 -12.91
C THR A 135 -13.53 -11.83 -12.36
N PRO A 136 -13.60 -11.15 -11.21
CA PRO A 136 -14.83 -10.47 -10.77
C PRO A 136 -15.37 -9.45 -11.80
N TRP A 137 -14.54 -9.00 -12.71
CA TRP A 137 -14.85 -7.98 -13.72
C TRP A 137 -15.30 -8.56 -15.05
N GLY A 138 -15.25 -9.88 -15.25
CA GLY A 138 -15.69 -10.52 -16.47
C GLY A 138 -14.83 -11.72 -16.89
N PRO A 139 -15.08 -12.25 -18.11
CA PRO A 139 -14.31 -13.37 -18.66
C PRO A 139 -12.87 -12.96 -18.96
N GLY A 140 -12.00 -13.96 -19.15
CA GLY A 140 -10.64 -13.76 -19.61
C GLY A 140 -10.56 -13.00 -20.93
N THR A 141 -9.66 -12.04 -21.02
CA THR A 141 -9.51 -11.15 -22.18
C THR A 141 -8.32 -11.48 -23.06
N GLY A 142 -7.39 -12.34 -22.60
CA GLY A 142 -6.11 -12.60 -23.22
C GLY A 142 -5.13 -11.43 -23.15
N ARG A 143 -5.46 -10.35 -22.49
CA ARG A 143 -4.59 -9.16 -22.37
C ARG A 143 -3.64 -9.27 -21.19
N ARG A 144 -2.48 -8.65 -21.32
CA ARG A 144 -1.49 -8.53 -20.23
C ARG A 144 -1.84 -7.39 -19.29
N THR A 145 -1.58 -7.62 -18.00
CA THR A 145 -1.65 -6.61 -16.94
C THR A 145 -0.28 -6.42 -16.31
N SER A 146 -0.05 -5.21 -15.81
CA SER A 146 1.18 -4.81 -15.13
C SER A 146 0.78 -3.82 -14.04
N ILE A 147 0.64 -4.31 -12.80
CA ILE A 147 0.09 -3.55 -11.69
C ILE A 147 0.96 -3.65 -10.43
N ARG A 148 0.87 -2.65 -9.59
CA ARG A 148 1.49 -2.67 -8.26
C ARG A 148 0.51 -3.16 -7.21
N PHE A 149 1.07 -3.71 -6.14
CA PHE A 149 0.33 -4.05 -4.94
C PHE A 149 1.13 -3.67 -3.70
N VAL A 150 0.44 -3.47 -2.59
CA VAL A 150 1.02 -3.43 -1.25
C VAL A 150 0.19 -4.32 -0.34
N ALA A 151 0.87 -5.18 0.39
CA ALA A 151 0.30 -6.01 1.44
C ALA A 151 0.96 -5.64 2.78
N ASP A 152 0.19 -5.08 3.69
CA ASP A 152 0.60 -4.83 5.06
C ASP A 152 0.15 -5.99 5.92
N CYS A 153 1.07 -6.68 6.59
CA CYS A 153 0.77 -7.88 7.35
C CYS A 153 1.22 -7.76 8.80
N ILE A 154 0.41 -8.28 9.72
CA ILE A 154 0.84 -8.59 11.09
C ILE A 154 1.08 -10.09 11.16
N SER A 155 2.34 -10.46 11.44
CA SER A 155 2.79 -11.85 11.51
C SER A 155 3.35 -12.17 12.90
N HIS A 156 2.92 -13.29 13.48
CA HIS A 156 3.41 -13.80 14.74
C HIS A 156 3.39 -15.32 14.72
N ASN A 157 4.40 -15.97 15.29
CA ASN A 157 4.52 -17.43 15.32
C ASN A 157 4.29 -18.09 13.95
N ASN A 158 5.01 -17.61 12.92
CA ASN A 158 4.95 -18.08 11.52
C ASN A 158 3.60 -17.85 10.82
N ARG A 159 2.66 -17.09 11.39
CA ARG A 159 1.32 -16.91 10.85
C ARG A 159 0.97 -15.44 10.68
N ILE A 160 0.35 -15.12 9.54
CA ILE A 160 -0.27 -13.83 9.28
C ILE A 160 -1.66 -13.85 9.91
N HIS A 161 -1.90 -12.93 10.86
CA HIS A 161 -3.17 -12.78 11.56
C HIS A 161 -4.05 -11.71 10.94
N THR A 162 -3.42 -10.65 10.44
CA THR A 162 -4.13 -9.52 9.83
C THR A 162 -3.37 -9.04 8.61
N GLU A 163 -4.09 -8.75 7.54
CA GLU A 163 -3.53 -8.20 6.32
C GLU A 163 -4.39 -7.01 5.85
N TRP A 164 -3.76 -5.97 5.34
CA TRP A 164 -4.39 -4.90 4.57
C TRP A 164 -3.82 -4.97 3.16
N LEU A 165 -4.68 -5.22 2.18
CA LEU A 165 -4.27 -5.47 0.81
C LEU A 165 -4.80 -4.39 -0.13
N VAL A 166 -3.90 -3.71 -0.80
CA VAL A 166 -4.18 -2.78 -1.89
C VAL A 166 -3.55 -3.30 -3.18
N ARG A 167 -4.37 -3.50 -4.19
CA ARG A 167 -3.95 -3.80 -5.57
C ARG A 167 -4.43 -2.68 -6.48
N ASP A 168 -3.66 -2.31 -7.48
CA ASP A 168 -4.08 -1.31 -8.47
C ASP A 168 -5.07 -1.91 -9.48
N ASN A 169 -6.26 -2.30 -8.99
CA ASN A 169 -7.29 -2.92 -9.81
C ASN A 169 -7.85 -1.94 -10.85
N GLY A 170 -7.85 -0.64 -10.55
CA GLY A 170 -8.24 0.37 -11.54
C GLY A 170 -7.34 0.36 -12.77
N ALA A 171 -6.03 0.23 -12.59
CA ALA A 171 -5.09 0.07 -13.69
C ALA A 171 -5.32 -1.27 -14.43
N ALA A 172 -5.56 -2.38 -13.68
CA ALA A 172 -5.82 -3.67 -14.29
C ALA A 172 -7.04 -3.63 -15.22
N VAL A 173 -8.17 -3.11 -14.75
CA VAL A 173 -9.42 -3.00 -15.53
C VAL A 173 -9.20 -2.23 -16.84
N ARG A 174 -8.49 -1.08 -16.79
CA ARG A 174 -8.16 -0.30 -18.00
C ARG A 174 -7.25 -1.06 -18.96
N GLN A 175 -6.23 -1.77 -18.46
CA GLN A 175 -5.32 -2.58 -19.28
C GLN A 175 -6.03 -3.75 -19.92
N LEU A 176 -7.06 -4.31 -19.27
CA LEU A 176 -7.94 -5.31 -19.84
C LEU A 176 -8.89 -4.74 -20.90
N GLY A 177 -8.92 -3.42 -21.09
CA GLY A 177 -9.75 -2.72 -22.07
C GLY A 177 -11.21 -2.61 -21.66
N GLN A 178 -11.48 -2.65 -20.37
CA GLN A 178 -12.81 -2.52 -19.81
C GLN A 178 -13.07 -1.09 -19.35
N ASP A 179 -14.33 -0.67 -19.36
CA ASP A 179 -14.75 0.60 -18.80
C ASP A 179 -14.81 0.50 -17.27
N ILE A 180 -14.01 1.31 -16.58
CA ILE A 180 -13.89 1.25 -15.12
C ILE A 180 -15.20 1.63 -14.42
N HIS A 181 -16.01 2.54 -15.01
CA HIS A 181 -17.30 2.94 -14.42
C HIS A 181 -18.33 1.83 -14.56
N ALA A 182 -18.39 1.17 -15.71
CA ALA A 182 -19.27 0.02 -15.92
C ALA A 182 -18.92 -1.14 -14.98
N VAL A 183 -17.62 -1.42 -14.80
CA VAL A 183 -17.16 -2.43 -13.84
C VAL A 183 -17.51 -2.02 -12.42
N ALA A 184 -17.25 -0.77 -12.02
CA ALA A 184 -17.57 -0.25 -10.69
C ALA A 184 -19.07 -0.37 -10.36
N GLN A 185 -19.95 -0.02 -11.31
CA GLN A 185 -21.41 -0.21 -11.18
C GLN A 185 -21.78 -1.69 -11.00
N GLY A 186 -21.17 -2.57 -11.80
CA GLY A 186 -21.44 -4.01 -11.75
C GLY A 186 -21.07 -4.67 -10.40
N ILE A 187 -20.03 -4.19 -9.74
CA ILE A 187 -19.56 -4.74 -8.45
C ILE A 187 -20.07 -3.97 -7.23
N ALA A 188 -20.74 -2.83 -7.41
CA ALA A 188 -21.15 -1.95 -6.30
C ALA A 188 -21.98 -2.66 -5.23
N ALA A 189 -22.88 -3.56 -5.61
CA ALA A 189 -23.73 -4.31 -4.68
C ALA A 189 -22.95 -5.34 -3.83
N THR A 190 -21.76 -5.75 -4.27
CA THR A 190 -20.93 -6.75 -3.58
C THR A 190 -19.96 -6.13 -2.57
N ILE A 191 -19.76 -4.81 -2.61
CA ILE A 191 -18.84 -4.11 -1.72
C ILE A 191 -19.42 -4.05 -0.31
N GLN A 192 -18.62 -4.51 0.65
CA GLN A 192 -18.95 -4.45 2.08
C GLN A 192 -17.89 -3.63 2.81
N ILE A 193 -18.25 -2.40 3.15
CA ILE A 193 -17.34 -1.51 3.90
C ILE A 193 -17.23 -2.03 5.34
N GLU A 194 -16.01 -2.36 5.74
CA GLU A 194 -15.73 -2.74 7.13
C GLU A 194 -15.79 -1.49 8.02
N THR A 195 -16.74 -1.47 8.96
CA THR A 195 -16.99 -0.32 9.84
C THR A 195 -15.80 0.04 10.74
N ARG A 196 -14.90 -0.92 11.03
CA ARG A 196 -13.68 -0.64 11.79
C ARG A 196 -12.65 0.18 11.02
N LEU A 197 -12.72 0.17 9.70
CA LEU A 197 -11.85 1.00 8.85
C LEU A 197 -12.37 2.44 8.75
N VAL A 198 -13.62 2.67 9.09
CA VAL A 198 -14.25 3.99 9.02
C VAL A 198 -14.21 4.65 10.38
N SER A 199 -13.82 5.91 10.44
CA SER A 199 -13.80 6.66 11.69
C SER A 199 -15.20 6.74 12.31
N PRO A 200 -15.36 6.48 13.63
CA PRO A 200 -16.63 6.65 14.33
C PRO A 200 -16.97 8.14 14.53
N GLU A 201 -16.00 9.04 14.39
CA GLU A 201 -16.23 10.48 14.57
C GLU A 201 -17.01 11.06 13.40
N PRO A 202 -17.87 12.08 13.65
CA PRO A 202 -18.57 12.78 12.60
C PRO A 202 -17.57 13.35 11.59
N ARG A 203 -17.75 13.03 10.31
CA ARG A 203 -16.92 13.58 9.25
C ARG A 203 -17.20 15.05 9.11
N LEU A 204 -16.14 15.81 8.87
CA LEU A 204 -16.28 17.22 8.59
C LEU A 204 -17.05 17.40 7.28
N GLN A 205 -18.00 18.32 7.31
CA GLN A 205 -18.68 18.77 6.11
C GLN A 205 -17.92 19.98 5.56
N GLY A 206 -17.41 19.85 4.34
CA GLY A 206 -16.61 20.88 3.70
C GLY A 206 -15.16 20.94 4.23
N GLN A 207 -14.40 21.88 3.69
CA GLN A 207 -13.03 22.12 4.15
C GLN A 207 -13.05 22.90 5.46
N THR A 208 -12.57 22.28 6.51
CA THR A 208 -12.34 22.93 7.79
C THR A 208 -10.85 23.16 7.96
N LEU A 209 -10.47 24.41 8.23
CA LEU A 209 -9.10 24.72 8.60
C LEU A 209 -8.75 23.96 9.88
N ARG A 210 -7.69 23.17 9.82
CA ARG A 210 -7.20 22.39 10.94
C ARG A 210 -5.89 22.96 11.46
N ALA A 211 -5.70 22.89 12.75
CA ALA A 211 -4.42 23.24 13.35
C ALA A 211 -3.34 22.22 12.94
N ARG A 212 -2.10 22.67 12.87
CA ARG A 212 -0.96 21.79 12.75
C ARG A 212 -0.87 20.91 14.00
N LEU A 213 -0.55 19.63 13.80
CA LEU A 213 -0.30 18.72 14.91
C LEU A 213 1.07 19.02 15.53
N GLU A 214 1.14 19.00 16.85
CA GLU A 214 2.40 19.01 17.59
C GLU A 214 2.93 17.56 17.65
N LEU A 215 3.86 17.23 16.77
CA LEU A 215 4.46 15.91 16.64
C LEU A 215 5.97 16.02 16.78
N ASP A 216 6.59 14.98 17.33
CA ASP A 216 8.05 14.85 17.34
C ASP A 216 8.56 14.45 15.95
N GLU A 217 8.79 15.46 15.10
CA GLU A 217 9.28 15.26 13.73
C GLU A 217 10.74 14.77 13.70
N THR A 218 11.43 14.65 14.84
CA THR A 218 12.75 14.01 14.91
C THR A 218 12.67 12.48 14.87
N SER A 219 11.46 11.92 15.04
CA SER A 219 11.19 10.50 14.86
C SER A 219 10.63 10.22 13.45
N VAL A 220 10.85 9.00 12.93
CA VAL A 220 10.29 8.55 11.63
C VAL A 220 8.77 8.68 11.61
N GLU A 221 8.13 8.22 12.70
CA GLU A 221 6.66 8.22 12.80
C GLU A 221 6.12 9.66 12.86
N GLY A 222 6.67 10.51 13.70
CA GLY A 222 6.24 11.90 13.82
C GLY A 222 6.45 12.69 12.53
N TRP A 223 7.58 12.50 11.85
CA TRP A 223 7.83 13.10 10.54
C TRP A 223 6.81 12.67 9.49
N ALA A 224 6.53 11.36 9.38
CA ALA A 224 5.58 10.85 8.41
C ALA A 224 4.15 11.36 8.70
N ARG A 225 3.72 11.31 9.97
CA ARG A 225 2.39 11.81 10.38
C ARG A 225 2.25 13.31 10.14
N ALA A 226 3.28 14.11 10.41
CA ALA A 226 3.29 15.55 10.11
C ALA A 226 3.18 15.80 8.61
N LEU A 227 3.99 15.12 7.78
CA LEU A 227 3.93 15.24 6.33
C LEU A 227 2.52 14.97 5.79
N PHE A 228 1.92 13.84 6.18
CA PHE A 228 0.58 13.48 5.70
C PHE A 228 -0.49 14.43 6.21
N HIS A 229 -0.42 14.87 7.46
CA HIS A 229 -1.35 15.85 8.00
C HIS A 229 -1.24 17.20 7.28
N ASP A 230 -0.02 17.71 7.13
CA ASP A 230 0.24 19.01 6.50
C ASP A 230 -0.26 19.04 5.05
N VAL A 231 0.06 18.00 4.26
CA VAL A 231 -0.30 17.94 2.85
C VAL A 231 -1.79 17.63 2.65
N TRP A 232 -2.29 16.57 3.31
CA TRP A 232 -3.62 16.03 3.03
C TRP A 232 -4.74 16.67 3.85
N ASN A 233 -4.46 17.16 5.07
CA ASN A 233 -5.47 17.78 5.92
C ASN A 233 -5.40 19.31 5.92
N LEU A 234 -4.19 19.88 6.01
CA LEU A 234 -4.00 21.33 5.94
C LEU A 234 -3.93 21.88 4.52
N ARG A 235 -3.78 21.02 3.51
CA ARG A 235 -3.61 21.40 2.09
C ARG A 235 -2.37 22.27 1.82
N ARG A 236 -1.31 22.09 2.63
CA ARG A 236 -0.06 22.87 2.54
C ARG A 236 0.86 22.31 1.48
N LEU A 237 0.44 22.40 0.22
CA LEU A 237 1.23 21.94 -0.94
C LEU A 237 2.51 22.74 -1.14
N ASP A 238 2.57 23.95 -0.64
CA ASP A 238 3.76 24.80 -0.64
C ASP A 238 4.90 24.20 0.20
N TRP A 239 4.59 23.39 1.23
CA TRP A 239 5.59 22.75 2.09
C TRP A 239 6.23 21.52 1.45
N LEU A 240 5.65 20.98 0.39
CA LEU A 240 6.22 19.83 -0.32
C LEU A 240 7.65 20.11 -0.81
N LYS A 241 7.97 21.34 -1.20
CA LYS A 241 9.33 21.72 -1.65
C LYS A 241 10.42 21.51 -0.60
N SER A 242 10.07 21.53 0.70
CA SER A 242 11.02 21.26 1.78
C SER A 242 11.17 19.77 2.09
N ARG A 243 10.22 18.95 1.66
CA ARG A 243 10.13 17.50 1.96
C ARG A 243 10.49 16.63 0.76
N TYR A 244 10.24 17.10 -0.45
CA TYR A 244 10.42 16.35 -1.70
C TYR A 244 11.51 16.96 -2.56
N ALA A 245 12.19 16.12 -3.33
CA ALA A 245 13.14 16.58 -4.35
C ALA A 245 12.39 17.24 -5.52
N ASP A 246 13.05 18.17 -6.22
CA ASP A 246 12.43 18.87 -7.34
C ASP A 246 12.13 17.95 -8.52
N ASP A 247 12.89 16.85 -8.65
CA ASP A 247 12.79 15.81 -9.68
C ASP A 247 12.13 14.53 -9.18
N VAL A 248 11.37 14.59 -8.08
CA VAL A 248 10.70 13.43 -7.48
C VAL A 248 9.94 12.61 -8.50
N LEU A 249 10.05 11.28 -8.42
CA LEU A 249 9.26 10.34 -9.19
C LEU A 249 8.13 9.77 -8.31
N ALA A 250 6.90 9.87 -8.76
CA ALA A 250 5.77 9.29 -8.05
C ALA A 250 4.98 8.32 -8.91
N HIS A 251 4.54 7.22 -8.29
CA HIS A 251 3.69 6.19 -8.87
C HIS A 251 2.42 6.11 -8.04
N ALA A 252 1.25 6.29 -8.66
CA ALA A 252 -0.01 6.30 -7.94
C ALA A 252 -1.02 5.30 -8.49
N GLY A 253 -2.06 5.04 -7.71
CA GLY A 253 -3.19 4.20 -8.11
C GLY A 253 -3.81 4.63 -9.44
N GLY A 254 -4.40 3.67 -10.16
CA GLY A 254 -4.93 3.86 -11.51
C GLY A 254 -3.86 3.87 -12.60
N GLY A 255 -2.64 3.38 -12.32
CA GLY A 255 -1.51 3.35 -13.25
C GLY A 255 -0.91 4.74 -13.50
N ARG A 256 -1.15 5.71 -12.65
CA ARG A 256 -0.65 7.08 -12.79
C ARG A 256 0.81 7.20 -12.40
N ALA A 257 1.52 8.13 -13.02
CA ALA A 257 2.87 8.53 -12.64
C ALA A 257 3.03 10.04 -12.74
N ALA A 258 3.89 10.61 -11.89
CA ALA A 258 4.26 12.00 -11.93
C ALA A 258 5.79 12.12 -11.82
N HIS A 259 6.38 12.98 -12.64
CA HIS A 259 7.79 13.31 -12.59
C HIS A 259 7.96 14.80 -12.31
N GLY A 260 8.71 15.12 -11.29
CA GLY A 260 8.94 16.44 -10.77
C GLY A 260 7.85 16.96 -9.82
N LEU A 261 8.27 17.83 -8.91
CA LEU A 261 7.46 18.32 -7.78
C LEU A 261 6.13 18.94 -8.22
N ARG A 262 6.13 19.72 -9.32
CA ARG A 262 4.89 20.33 -9.82
C ARG A 262 3.86 19.30 -10.26
N ASN A 263 4.29 18.23 -10.93
CA ASN A 263 3.41 17.16 -11.39
C ASN A 263 2.93 16.32 -10.19
N TYR A 264 3.78 16.14 -9.18
CA TYR A 264 3.38 15.51 -7.91
C TYR A 264 2.29 16.32 -7.18
N GLN A 265 2.46 17.65 -7.09
CA GLN A 265 1.43 18.54 -6.54
C GLN A 265 0.10 18.43 -7.30
N ALA A 266 0.16 18.37 -8.62
CA ALA A 266 -1.03 18.18 -9.47
C ALA A 266 -1.69 16.80 -9.18
N LEU A 267 -0.90 15.75 -8.97
CA LEU A 267 -1.41 14.42 -8.61
C LEU A 267 -2.13 14.43 -7.26
N VAL A 268 -1.57 15.08 -6.23
CA VAL A 268 -2.22 15.26 -4.92
C VAL A 268 -3.54 16.02 -5.07
N LEU A 269 -3.54 17.12 -5.82
CA LEU A 269 -4.76 17.89 -6.11
C LEU A 269 -5.81 17.06 -6.85
N HIS A 270 -5.37 16.15 -7.73
CA HIS A 270 -6.26 15.27 -8.48
C HIS A 270 -6.96 14.24 -7.58
N VAL A 271 -6.27 13.73 -6.55
CA VAL A 271 -6.89 12.88 -5.51
C VAL A 271 -7.85 13.70 -4.65
N LEU A 272 -7.42 14.88 -4.20
CA LEU A 272 -8.24 15.76 -3.36
C LEU A 272 -9.50 16.27 -4.08
N ALA A 273 -9.44 16.48 -5.39
CA ALA A 273 -10.62 16.87 -6.18
C ALA A 273 -11.72 15.80 -6.18
N ALA A 274 -11.34 14.53 -6.10
CA ALA A 274 -12.29 13.42 -6.05
C ALA A 274 -13.00 13.27 -4.68
N ILE A 275 -12.34 13.75 -3.60
CA ILE A 275 -12.86 13.71 -2.22
C ILE A 275 -12.52 15.04 -1.53
N PRO A 276 -13.17 16.17 -1.91
CA PRO A 276 -12.75 17.51 -1.53
C PRO A 276 -12.85 17.83 -0.04
N ASP A 277 -13.77 17.18 0.68
CA ASP A 277 -13.90 17.26 2.14
C ASP A 277 -13.08 16.18 2.87
N GLY A 278 -12.23 15.46 2.13
CA GLY A 278 -11.50 14.31 2.63
C GLY A 278 -10.60 14.61 3.84
N THR A 279 -10.62 13.70 4.79
CA THR A 279 -9.73 13.68 5.96
C THR A 279 -8.82 12.47 5.89
N MET A 280 -7.51 12.73 5.87
CA MET A 280 -6.47 11.70 5.90
C MET A 280 -6.14 11.32 7.34
N ARG A 281 -6.15 10.01 7.62
CA ARG A 281 -5.69 9.44 8.88
C ARG A 281 -4.56 8.46 8.62
N VAL A 282 -3.41 8.67 9.24
CA VAL A 282 -2.30 7.74 9.20
C VAL A 282 -2.53 6.64 10.23
N GLU A 283 -2.61 5.40 9.74
CA GLU A 283 -2.90 4.22 10.54
C GLU A 283 -1.63 3.56 11.11
N HIS A 284 -0.59 3.44 10.28
CA HIS A 284 0.67 2.82 10.67
C HIS A 284 1.84 3.43 9.90
N VAL A 285 3.00 3.44 10.54
CA VAL A 285 4.28 3.87 9.94
C VAL A 285 5.32 2.79 10.25
N SER A 286 5.99 2.35 9.20
CA SER A 286 7.16 1.46 9.29
C SER A 286 8.25 1.96 8.35
N TRP A 287 9.43 1.36 8.38
CA TRP A 287 10.54 1.78 7.52
C TRP A 287 11.50 0.64 7.23
N SER A 288 12.31 0.82 6.21
CA SER A 288 13.42 -0.07 5.86
C SER A 288 14.64 0.74 5.45
N GLU A 289 15.83 0.21 5.77
CA GLU A 289 17.06 0.69 5.16
C GLU A 289 17.23 0.03 3.81
N GLU A 290 17.67 0.80 2.83
CA GLU A 290 18.07 0.31 1.51
C GLU A 290 19.55 0.64 1.23
N ALA A 291 20.06 0.14 0.10
CA ALA A 291 21.44 0.38 -0.29
C ALA A 291 21.75 1.87 -0.45
N ASP A 292 20.79 2.66 -0.90
CA ASP A 292 20.92 4.08 -1.29
C ASP A 292 20.05 5.04 -0.49
N GLY A 293 19.47 4.59 0.62
CA GLY A 293 18.64 5.46 1.46
C GLY A 293 17.76 4.71 2.44
N VAL A 294 16.63 5.31 2.73
CA VAL A 294 15.59 4.78 3.63
C VAL A 294 14.25 4.84 2.90
N VAL A 295 13.45 3.80 3.04
CA VAL A 295 12.04 3.82 2.63
C VAL A 295 11.16 3.88 3.87
N VAL A 296 10.28 4.87 3.95
CA VAL A 296 9.25 5.00 4.97
C VAL A 296 7.92 4.56 4.36
N ALA A 297 7.30 3.54 4.94
CA ALA A 297 6.00 3.05 4.53
C ALA A 297 4.91 3.58 5.47
N VAL A 298 3.84 4.10 4.88
CA VAL A 298 2.72 4.71 5.59
C VAL A 298 1.42 4.11 5.10
N ARG A 299 0.68 3.42 6.00
CA ARG A 299 -0.70 3.04 5.72
C ARG A 299 -1.63 4.15 6.18
N TRP A 300 -2.58 4.49 5.31
CA TRP A 300 -3.48 5.61 5.54
C TRP A 300 -4.90 5.34 5.04
N LEU A 301 -5.86 6.07 5.61
CA LEU A 301 -7.25 6.15 5.16
C LEU A 301 -7.59 7.59 4.82
N LEU A 302 -8.18 7.81 3.64
CA LEU A 302 -8.80 9.08 3.25
C LEU A 302 -10.31 8.87 3.20
N GLU A 303 -11.03 9.58 4.04
CA GLU A 303 -12.48 9.48 4.19
C GLU A 303 -13.14 10.81 3.87
N GLY A 304 -14.25 10.77 3.12
CA GLY A 304 -15.01 11.97 2.77
C GLY A 304 -16.20 11.65 1.87
N ARG A 305 -16.60 12.62 1.08
CA ARG A 305 -17.67 12.49 0.09
C ARG A 305 -17.12 12.61 -1.32
N SER A 306 -17.63 11.76 -2.21
CA SER A 306 -17.26 11.80 -3.62
C SER A 306 -17.66 13.11 -4.30
N ALA A 307 -16.81 13.56 -5.21
CA ALA A 307 -17.12 14.63 -6.16
C ALA A 307 -16.72 14.19 -7.57
N PRO A 308 -17.49 14.56 -8.61
CA PRO A 308 -17.09 14.34 -9.99
C PRO A 308 -15.78 15.03 -10.31
N GLY A 309 -14.91 14.35 -11.03
CA GLY A 309 -13.57 14.84 -11.36
C GLY A 309 -12.46 14.16 -10.57
N GLY A 310 -11.26 14.68 -10.67
CA GLY A 310 -10.09 14.08 -10.04
C GLY A 310 -9.85 12.65 -10.49
N VAL A 311 -9.31 11.84 -9.59
CA VAL A 311 -8.98 10.43 -9.87
C VAL A 311 -10.22 9.55 -10.12
N LEU A 312 -11.39 9.95 -9.65
CA LEU A 312 -12.63 9.18 -9.84
C LEU A 312 -13.35 9.50 -11.16
N GLY A 313 -12.99 10.59 -11.86
CA GLY A 313 -13.68 10.99 -13.08
C GLY A 313 -15.15 11.32 -12.83
N GLU A 314 -16.01 11.01 -13.81
CA GLU A 314 -17.46 11.21 -13.67
C GLU A 314 -18.05 10.16 -12.75
N CYS A 315 -18.49 10.57 -11.55
CA CYS A 315 -19.08 9.67 -10.57
C CYS A 315 -20.25 10.35 -9.83
N PRO A 316 -21.17 9.58 -9.21
CA PRO A 316 -22.21 10.13 -8.35
C PRO A 316 -21.61 11.00 -7.24
N PRO A 317 -22.05 12.28 -7.09
CA PRO A 317 -21.53 13.18 -6.07
C PRO A 317 -22.14 12.93 -4.69
N GLY A 318 -21.42 13.37 -3.65
CA GLY A 318 -21.90 13.39 -2.28
C GLY A 318 -22.01 12.04 -1.59
N LYS A 319 -21.58 10.96 -2.22
CA LYS A 319 -21.57 9.62 -1.61
C LYS A 319 -20.45 9.51 -0.59
N PRO A 320 -20.72 8.93 0.61
CA PRO A 320 -19.65 8.65 1.55
C PRO A 320 -18.73 7.59 0.97
N VAL A 321 -17.44 7.89 0.95
CA VAL A 321 -16.39 6.99 0.47
C VAL A 321 -15.22 6.97 1.42
N PHE A 322 -14.54 5.83 1.47
CA PHE A 322 -13.21 5.72 2.06
C PHE A 322 -12.23 5.14 1.05
N MET A 323 -11.02 5.65 1.10
CA MET A 323 -9.91 5.19 0.28
C MET A 323 -8.81 4.69 1.22
N MET A 324 -8.61 3.38 1.28
CA MET A 324 -7.46 2.79 1.94
C MET A 324 -6.28 2.83 1.00
N GLY A 325 -5.15 3.32 1.48
CA GLY A 325 -3.94 3.41 0.70
C GLY A 325 -2.68 3.19 1.51
N MET A 326 -1.60 2.96 0.79
CA MET A 326 -0.25 2.82 1.33
C MET A 326 0.72 3.59 0.46
N SER A 327 1.59 4.37 1.11
CA SER A 327 2.67 5.10 0.46
C SER A 327 4.01 4.56 0.93
N HIS A 328 4.89 4.20 0.00
CA HIS A 328 6.30 3.96 0.27
C HIS A 328 7.09 5.17 -0.23
N LEU A 329 7.78 5.85 0.68
CA LEU A 329 8.52 7.08 0.46
C LEU A 329 10.02 6.77 0.53
N ARG A 330 10.72 6.79 -0.60
CA ARG A 330 12.18 6.62 -0.62
C ARG A 330 12.85 7.96 -0.42
N LEU A 331 13.66 8.04 0.64
CA LEU A 331 14.41 9.23 0.99
C LEU A 331 15.89 9.08 0.61
N ALA A 332 16.40 10.12 -0.02
CA ALA A 332 17.83 10.32 -0.25
C ALA A 332 18.17 11.80 -0.03
N ALA A 333 19.34 12.10 0.53
CA ALA A 333 19.77 13.45 0.83
C ALA A 333 18.74 14.30 1.59
N GLY A 334 18.01 13.68 2.52
CA GLY A 334 17.03 14.35 3.39
C GLY A 334 15.67 14.65 2.74
N LYS A 335 15.44 14.23 1.51
CA LYS A 335 14.19 14.47 0.77
C LYS A 335 13.62 13.18 0.20
N VAL A 336 12.31 13.16 0.00
CA VAL A 336 11.64 12.11 -0.77
C VAL A 336 12.00 12.27 -2.25
N VAL A 337 12.65 11.25 -2.81
CA VAL A 337 13.06 11.22 -4.22
C VAL A 337 12.17 10.33 -5.07
N GLU A 338 11.48 9.38 -4.44
CA GLU A 338 10.51 8.52 -5.11
C GLU A 338 9.40 8.14 -4.15
N GLU A 339 8.15 8.09 -4.63
CA GLU A 339 6.99 7.66 -3.87
C GLU A 339 6.13 6.68 -4.66
N TRP A 340 5.70 5.60 -4.01
CA TRP A 340 4.65 4.69 -4.48
C TRP A 340 3.41 4.90 -3.62
N MET A 341 2.48 5.72 -4.10
CA MET A 341 1.20 6.02 -3.43
C MET A 341 0.11 5.13 -4.02
N LEU A 342 -0.11 3.97 -3.43
CA LEU A 342 -1.08 3.01 -3.92
C LEU A 342 -2.41 3.11 -3.21
N PHE A 343 -3.48 3.12 -4.00
CA PHE A 343 -4.87 2.99 -3.58
C PHE A 343 -5.65 2.31 -4.70
N ASP A 344 -6.75 1.64 -4.34
CA ASP A 344 -7.60 0.98 -5.33
C ASP A 344 -8.74 1.90 -5.77
N GLU A 345 -8.52 2.59 -6.90
CA GLU A 345 -9.48 3.51 -7.50
C GLU A 345 -10.81 2.82 -7.83
N LEU A 346 -10.78 1.57 -8.33
CA LEU A 346 -11.98 0.82 -8.68
C LEU A 346 -12.87 0.59 -7.45
N GLY A 347 -12.25 0.19 -6.32
CA GLY A 347 -12.99 -0.04 -5.08
C GLY A 347 -13.62 1.24 -4.53
N VAL A 348 -12.92 2.39 -4.62
CA VAL A 348 -13.47 3.69 -4.22
C VAL A 348 -14.60 4.12 -5.15
N LEU A 349 -14.41 3.98 -6.46
CA LEU A 349 -15.42 4.33 -7.46
C LEU A 349 -16.69 3.49 -7.28
N ALA A 350 -16.57 2.19 -7.01
CA ALA A 350 -17.73 1.34 -6.79
C ALA A 350 -18.55 1.74 -5.53
N GLN A 351 -17.91 2.32 -4.51
CA GLN A 351 -18.63 2.87 -3.35
C GLN A 351 -19.56 4.02 -3.74
N THR A 352 -19.26 4.78 -4.79
CA THR A 352 -20.10 5.90 -5.23
C THR A 352 -21.41 5.46 -5.87
N TYR A 353 -21.48 4.22 -6.33
CA TYR A 353 -22.67 3.63 -6.97
C TYR A 353 -23.57 2.81 -6.00
N ARG A 354 -23.26 2.84 -4.72
CA ARG A 354 -24.07 2.18 -3.67
C ARG A 354 -25.25 3.02 -3.25
#